data_5602a96d30ff2d4378cf31c1405b20ca
#
_entry.id   5602a96d30ff2d4378cf31c1405b20ca
#
_cell.length_a   1.000
_cell.length_b   1.000
_cell.length_c   1.000
_cell.angle_alpha   90.00
_cell.angle_beta   90.00
_cell.angle_gamma   90.00
#
_symmetry.space_group_name_H-M   'P 1'
#
loop_
_entity.id
_entity.type
_entity.pdbx_description
1 polymer ?
#
loop_
_entity_poly.entity_id
_entity_poly.type
_entity_poly.pdbx_seq_one_letter_code
_entity_poly.pdbx_strand_id
1 'polypeptide(L)'
;MHQGIGLEAFNAMPMRRAVHAVYECCYSVPLAADLARGRPYADHDSLFREADALLFSLGEDSIDTILQAYPDVGRRPGSEKSAAEQCAIWCDQPELMERLSQASKQYLEHFGFGFVMFVNGFDAGRVLAAMLDRMHNDIETERKVVRNELARINRTRLERMLGPEGGYDNW
;
A
#
# COMPACT_ATOMS: atom_id res chain seq x y z
N MET A 1 1.19 18.59 -9.69
CA MET A 1 2.16 18.07 -8.70
C MET A 1 1.54 18.13 -7.33
N HIS A 2 1.30 16.98 -6.72
CA HIS A 2 0.84 16.96 -5.34
C HIS A 2 2.04 17.25 -4.43
N GLN A 3 2.07 18.46 -3.90
CA GLN A 3 3.01 18.76 -2.82
C GLN A 3 2.52 18.03 -1.57
N GLY A 4 3.41 17.35 -0.87
CA GLY A 4 3.10 16.76 0.41
C GLY A 4 2.71 17.85 1.41
N ILE A 5 1.92 17.47 2.40
CA ILE A 5 1.43 18.43 3.42
C ILE A 5 2.52 18.82 4.42
N GLY A 6 3.58 18.00 4.55
CA GLY A 6 4.65 18.21 5.52
C GLY A 6 4.35 17.63 6.89
N LEU A 7 5.40 17.27 7.61
CA LEU A 7 5.27 16.66 8.95
C LEU A 7 4.69 17.65 9.96
N GLU A 8 5.12 18.90 9.93
CA GLU A 8 4.63 19.93 10.85
C GLU A 8 3.13 20.16 10.69
N ALA A 9 2.66 20.27 9.45
CA ALA A 9 1.24 20.41 9.17
C ALA A 9 0.44 19.18 9.60
N PHE A 10 1.00 17.99 9.35
CA PHE A 10 0.38 16.74 9.81
C PHE A 10 0.26 16.69 11.33
N ASN A 11 1.32 17.06 12.06
CA ASN A 11 1.29 17.10 13.52
C ASN A 11 0.25 18.09 14.07
N ALA A 12 0.03 19.20 13.39
CA ALA A 12 -0.86 20.27 13.82
C ALA A 12 -2.31 20.11 13.35
N MET A 13 -2.56 19.19 12.42
CA MET A 13 -3.89 19.06 11.81
C MET A 13 -4.92 18.47 12.78
N PRO A 14 -6.22 18.85 12.65
CA PRO A 14 -7.26 18.24 13.47
C PRO A 14 -7.28 16.72 13.35
N MET A 15 -7.61 16.03 14.42
CA MET A 15 -7.61 14.56 14.50
C MET A 15 -8.35 13.92 13.31
N ARG A 16 -9.52 14.41 13.00
CA ARG A 16 -10.35 13.87 11.93
C ARG A 16 -9.64 13.93 10.57
N ARG A 17 -8.97 15.04 10.28
CA ARG A 17 -8.20 15.21 9.04
C ARG A 17 -6.95 14.33 9.02
N ALA A 18 -6.28 14.22 10.16
CA ALA A 18 -5.09 13.38 10.26
C ALA A 18 -5.44 11.90 10.02
N VAL A 19 -6.53 11.42 10.62
CA VAL A 19 -7.00 10.05 10.39
C VAL A 19 -7.33 9.83 8.91
N HIS A 20 -8.02 10.76 8.28
CA HIS A 20 -8.36 10.67 6.87
C HIS A 20 -7.11 10.64 5.97
N ALA A 21 -6.14 11.49 6.24
CA ALA A 21 -4.89 11.56 5.47
C ALA A 21 -4.13 10.23 5.54
N VAL A 22 -4.04 9.63 6.72
CA VAL A 22 -3.38 8.33 6.89
C VAL A 22 -4.19 7.21 6.26
N TYR A 23 -5.51 7.24 6.41
CA TYR A 23 -6.39 6.23 5.78
C TYR A 23 -6.20 6.16 4.27
N GLU A 24 -6.05 7.30 3.61
CA GLU A 24 -5.76 7.36 2.17
C GLU A 24 -4.45 6.66 1.80
N CYS A 25 -3.54 6.50 2.76
CA CYS A 25 -2.27 5.81 2.56
C CYS A 25 -2.33 4.31 2.83
N CYS A 26 -3.14 3.87 3.80
CA CYS A 26 -3.06 2.50 4.31
C CYS A 26 -4.35 1.69 4.20
N TYR A 27 -5.48 2.32 3.94
CA TYR A 27 -6.82 1.70 3.86
C TYR A 27 -7.23 0.94 5.13
N SER A 28 -6.68 1.34 6.28
CA SER A 28 -7.02 0.76 7.59
C SER A 28 -7.45 1.85 8.56
N VAL A 29 -8.70 1.78 9.03
CA VAL A 29 -9.21 2.72 10.04
C VAL A 29 -8.47 2.59 11.37
N PRO A 30 -8.27 1.37 11.93
CA PRO A 30 -7.54 1.22 13.19
C PRO A 30 -6.10 1.76 13.11
N LEU A 31 -5.37 1.44 12.05
CA LEU A 31 -4.00 1.92 11.85
C LEU A 31 -3.98 3.44 11.73
N ALA A 32 -4.88 3.99 10.90
CA ALA A 32 -4.96 5.44 10.68
C ALA A 32 -5.27 6.19 11.99
N ALA A 33 -6.20 5.69 12.77
CA ALA A 33 -6.57 6.29 14.06
C ALA A 33 -5.40 6.25 15.04
N ASP A 34 -4.73 5.10 15.15
CA ASP A 34 -3.63 4.93 16.10
C ASP A 34 -2.40 5.76 15.69
N LEU A 35 -2.09 5.83 14.39
CA LEU A 35 -0.99 6.65 13.90
C LEU A 35 -1.27 8.13 14.15
N ALA A 36 -2.49 8.59 13.91
CA ALA A 36 -2.89 9.97 14.17
C ALA A 36 -2.83 10.32 15.66
N ARG A 37 -3.20 9.40 16.54
CA ARG A 37 -3.13 9.58 18.00
C ARG A 37 -1.69 9.70 18.50
N GLY A 38 -0.74 9.07 17.84
CA GLY A 38 0.67 9.11 18.24
C GLY A 38 1.38 10.44 18.00
N ARG A 39 0.70 11.39 17.34
CA ARG A 39 1.25 12.73 17.10
C ARG A 39 1.46 13.51 18.42
N PRO A 40 2.46 14.45 18.44
CA PRO A 40 3.35 14.82 17.34
C PRO A 40 4.52 13.86 17.17
N TYR A 41 4.97 13.69 15.92
CA TYR A 41 6.17 12.93 15.59
C TYR A 41 7.35 13.88 15.42
N ALA A 42 8.50 13.50 15.97
CA ALA A 42 9.69 14.35 15.94
C ALA A 42 10.32 14.45 14.54
N ASP A 43 10.23 13.37 13.76
CA ASP A 43 10.78 13.28 12.42
C ASP A 43 10.00 12.24 11.59
N HIS A 44 10.31 12.15 10.30
CA HIS A 44 9.70 11.20 9.37
C HIS A 44 9.95 9.75 9.82
N ASP A 45 11.17 9.48 10.27
CA ASP A 45 11.57 8.13 10.66
C ASP A 45 10.74 7.60 11.83
N SER A 46 10.49 8.43 12.84
CA SER A 46 9.64 8.08 13.98
C SER A 46 8.22 7.73 13.55
N LEU A 47 7.65 8.49 12.61
CA LEU A 47 6.33 8.23 12.05
C LEU A 47 6.32 6.92 11.28
N PHE A 48 7.31 6.68 10.44
CA PHE A 48 7.40 5.46 9.62
C PHE A 48 7.57 4.21 10.48
N ARG A 49 8.36 4.28 11.54
CA ARG A 49 8.53 3.15 12.47
C ARG A 49 7.23 2.81 13.18
N GLU A 50 6.48 3.82 13.62
CA GLU A 50 5.19 3.62 14.25
C GLU A 50 4.18 3.03 13.27
N ALA A 51 4.17 3.52 12.03
CA ALA A 51 3.30 2.98 10.99
C ALA A 51 3.57 1.50 10.73
N ASP A 52 4.84 1.10 10.65
CA ASP A 52 5.23 -0.29 10.46
C ASP A 52 4.83 -1.15 11.67
N ALA A 53 5.10 -0.66 12.88
CA ALA A 53 4.75 -1.39 14.11
C ALA A 53 3.23 -1.63 14.19
N LEU A 54 2.43 -0.63 13.87
CA LEU A 54 0.98 -0.74 13.84
C LEU A 54 0.50 -1.73 12.79
N LEU A 55 1.08 -1.69 11.58
CA LEU A 55 0.72 -2.63 10.52
C LEU A 55 1.02 -4.07 10.91
N PHE A 56 2.21 -4.33 11.43
CA PHE A 56 2.61 -5.70 11.81
C PHE A 56 1.87 -6.22 13.04
N SER A 57 1.26 -5.35 13.84
CA SER A 57 0.44 -5.75 14.99
C SER A 57 -1.04 -6.00 14.64
N LEU A 58 -1.49 -5.65 13.44
CA LEU A 58 -2.86 -5.92 13.02
C LEU A 58 -3.12 -7.41 12.90
N GLY A 59 -4.34 -7.83 13.27
CA GLY A 59 -4.78 -9.21 13.06
C GLY A 59 -5.02 -9.53 11.58
N GLU A 60 -5.10 -10.81 11.27
CA GLU A 60 -5.28 -11.27 9.89
C GLU A 60 -6.58 -10.75 9.25
N ASP A 61 -7.66 -10.67 10.02
CA ASP A 61 -8.94 -10.13 9.54
C ASP A 61 -8.80 -8.65 9.11
N SER A 62 -8.01 -7.89 9.85
CA SER A 62 -7.73 -6.48 9.52
C SER A 62 -6.91 -6.36 8.23
N ILE A 63 -5.93 -7.25 8.06
CA ILE A 63 -5.14 -7.32 6.83
C ILE A 63 -6.04 -7.70 5.65
N ASP A 64 -6.91 -8.67 5.80
CA ASP A 64 -7.85 -9.08 4.75
C ASP A 64 -8.77 -7.92 4.34
N THR A 65 -9.24 -7.14 5.31
CA THR A 65 -10.04 -5.93 5.05
C THR A 65 -9.26 -4.90 4.23
N ILE A 66 -7.98 -4.69 4.55
CA ILE A 66 -7.11 -3.81 3.77
C ILE A 66 -7.01 -4.31 2.33
N LEU A 67 -6.76 -5.60 2.14
CA LEU A 67 -6.59 -6.19 0.81
C LEU A 67 -7.85 -6.05 -0.05
N GLN A 68 -9.04 -6.09 0.55
CA GLN A 68 -10.30 -5.88 -0.16
C GLN A 68 -10.45 -4.47 -0.73
N ALA A 69 -9.75 -3.49 -0.15
CA ALA A 69 -9.79 -2.10 -0.63
C ALA A 69 -8.89 -1.87 -1.85
N TYR A 70 -7.97 -2.79 -2.15
CA TYR A 70 -7.11 -2.71 -3.33
C TYR A 70 -7.86 -3.23 -4.56
N PRO A 71 -7.65 -2.60 -5.74
CA PRO A 71 -8.23 -3.13 -6.98
C PRO A 71 -7.59 -4.46 -7.36
N ASP A 72 -8.36 -5.32 -8.02
CA ASP A 72 -7.84 -6.58 -8.55
C ASP A 72 -6.74 -6.33 -9.57
N VAL A 73 -5.67 -7.11 -9.49
CA VAL A 73 -4.57 -7.06 -10.47
C VAL A 73 -5.11 -7.45 -11.85
N GLY A 74 -4.74 -6.69 -12.86
CA GLY A 74 -5.19 -6.91 -14.24
C GLY A 74 -6.49 -6.17 -14.58
N ARG A 75 -7.11 -5.48 -13.63
CA ARG A 75 -8.26 -4.61 -13.88
C ARG A 75 -7.84 -3.15 -13.91
N ARG A 76 -8.63 -2.33 -14.62
CA ARG A 76 -8.40 -0.90 -14.66
C ARG A 76 -8.52 -0.29 -13.26
N PRO A 77 -7.50 0.48 -12.81
CA PRO A 77 -7.54 1.08 -11.48
C PRO A 77 -8.72 2.04 -11.30
N GLY A 78 -9.36 1.99 -10.12
CA GLY A 78 -10.48 2.85 -9.78
C GLY A 78 -10.10 4.17 -9.12
N SER A 79 -8.83 4.38 -8.77
CA SER A 79 -8.36 5.61 -8.12
C SER A 79 -7.06 6.10 -8.75
N GLU A 80 -6.78 7.40 -8.64
CA GLU A 80 -5.55 8.00 -9.14
C GLU A 80 -4.29 7.40 -8.48
N LYS A 81 -4.35 7.14 -7.18
CA LYS A 81 -3.24 6.53 -6.44
C LYS A 81 -2.97 5.12 -6.94
N SER A 82 -4.02 4.31 -7.07
CA SER A 82 -3.90 2.96 -7.61
C SER A 82 -3.42 2.97 -9.07
N ALA A 83 -3.90 3.92 -9.87
CA ALA A 83 -3.47 4.08 -11.26
C ALA A 83 -1.97 4.39 -11.34
N ALA A 84 -1.47 5.31 -10.50
CA ALA A 84 -0.06 5.68 -10.47
C ALA A 84 0.83 4.50 -10.03
N GLU A 85 0.38 3.72 -9.06
CA GLU A 85 1.12 2.57 -8.53
C GLU A 85 1.07 1.36 -9.45
N GLN A 86 -0.01 1.21 -10.22
CA GLN A 86 -0.23 0.08 -11.11
C GLN A 86 0.07 0.39 -12.59
N CYS A 87 0.66 1.54 -12.88
CA CYS A 87 0.92 1.92 -14.27
C CYS A 87 1.83 0.91 -15.01
N ALA A 88 2.71 0.24 -14.29
CA ALA A 88 3.57 -0.81 -14.85
C ALA A 88 2.82 -2.13 -15.06
N ILE A 89 1.73 -2.37 -14.33
CA ILE A 89 0.89 -3.56 -14.47
C ILE A 89 -0.09 -3.41 -15.63
N TRP A 90 -0.66 -2.21 -15.75
CA TRP A 90 -1.63 -1.94 -16.81
C TRP A 90 -0.89 -1.62 -18.13
N CYS A 91 -0.96 -2.54 -19.06
CA CYS A 91 -0.34 -2.39 -20.37
C CYS A 91 -1.35 -2.69 -21.49
N ASP A 92 -1.01 -2.31 -22.73
CA ASP A 92 -1.87 -2.50 -23.90
C ASP A 92 -1.73 -3.90 -24.52
N GLN A 93 -1.32 -4.90 -23.73
CA GLN A 93 -1.21 -6.29 -24.17
C GLN A 93 -2.37 -7.10 -23.60
N PRO A 94 -3.48 -7.30 -24.36
CA PRO A 94 -4.67 -7.95 -23.84
C PRO A 94 -4.43 -9.37 -23.33
N GLU A 95 -3.56 -10.13 -23.99
CA GLU A 95 -3.24 -11.51 -23.59
C GLU A 95 -2.54 -11.54 -22.23
N LEU A 96 -1.60 -10.64 -21.98
CA LEU A 96 -0.89 -10.55 -20.72
C LEU A 96 -1.83 -10.10 -19.61
N MET A 97 -2.68 -9.13 -19.88
CA MET A 97 -3.68 -8.65 -18.91
C MET A 97 -4.68 -9.74 -18.54
N GLU A 98 -5.08 -10.56 -19.50
CA GLU A 98 -5.96 -11.72 -19.25
C GLU A 98 -5.26 -12.76 -18.39
N ARG A 99 -4.00 -13.07 -18.65
CA ARG A 99 -3.19 -13.98 -17.83
C ARG A 99 -3.04 -13.48 -16.41
N LEU A 100 -2.80 -12.19 -16.23
CA LEU A 100 -2.76 -11.54 -14.91
C LEU A 100 -4.09 -11.69 -14.18
N SER A 101 -5.20 -11.44 -14.86
CA SER A 101 -6.54 -11.55 -14.29
C SER A 101 -6.84 -13.00 -13.85
N GLN A 102 -6.49 -13.97 -14.68
CA GLN A 102 -6.67 -15.40 -14.36
C GLN A 102 -5.78 -15.81 -13.18
N ALA A 103 -4.51 -15.42 -13.18
CA ALA A 103 -3.59 -15.71 -12.09
C ALA A 103 -4.05 -15.09 -10.78
N SER A 104 -4.58 -13.86 -10.83
CA SER A 104 -5.13 -13.16 -9.68
C SER A 104 -6.32 -13.92 -9.06
N LYS A 105 -7.20 -14.46 -9.90
CA LYS A 105 -8.32 -15.29 -9.43
C LYS A 105 -7.83 -16.60 -8.80
N GLN A 106 -6.87 -17.26 -9.43
CA GLN A 106 -6.28 -18.48 -8.90
C GLN A 106 -5.58 -18.25 -7.57
N TYR A 107 -4.88 -17.11 -7.44
CA TYR A 107 -4.25 -16.72 -6.20
C TYR A 107 -5.28 -16.52 -5.08
N LEU A 108 -6.36 -15.79 -5.37
CA LEU A 108 -7.45 -15.57 -4.41
C LEU A 108 -8.10 -16.88 -3.98
N GLU A 109 -8.37 -17.78 -4.91
CA GLU A 109 -8.94 -19.10 -4.60
C GLU A 109 -7.99 -19.94 -3.75
N HIS A 110 -6.70 -19.87 -4.04
CA HIS A 110 -5.68 -20.65 -3.34
C HIS A 110 -5.47 -20.18 -1.89
N PHE A 111 -5.36 -18.89 -1.68
CA PHE A 111 -5.04 -18.33 -0.36
C PHE A 111 -6.24 -17.77 0.41
N GLY A 112 -7.32 -17.41 -0.27
CA GLY A 112 -8.50 -16.81 0.34
C GLY A 112 -8.40 -15.29 0.53
N PHE A 113 -7.33 -14.65 0.07
CA PHE A 113 -7.15 -13.20 0.08
C PHE A 113 -6.52 -12.74 -1.23
N GLY A 114 -6.70 -11.46 -1.57
CA GLY A 114 -6.21 -10.89 -2.82
C GLY A 114 -4.69 -10.69 -2.86
N PHE A 115 -4.15 -10.75 -4.06
CA PHE A 115 -2.72 -10.48 -4.31
C PHE A 115 -2.40 -9.01 -4.14
N VAL A 116 -1.31 -8.70 -3.45
CA VAL A 116 -0.77 -7.36 -3.35
C VAL A 116 0.74 -7.40 -3.56
N MET A 117 1.25 -6.42 -4.28
CA MET A 117 2.68 -6.28 -4.56
C MET A 117 3.01 -4.80 -4.71
N PHE A 118 4.09 -4.37 -4.08
CA PHE A 118 4.64 -3.05 -4.34
C PHE A 118 5.23 -3.05 -5.74
N VAL A 119 4.70 -2.18 -6.62
CA VAL A 119 5.15 -2.06 -7.99
C VAL A 119 5.70 -0.65 -8.23
N ASN A 120 7.00 -0.58 -8.47
CA ASN A 120 7.68 0.65 -8.84
C ASN A 120 8.73 0.30 -9.89
N GLY A 121 8.38 0.52 -11.15
CA GLY A 121 9.24 0.19 -12.27
C GLY A 121 9.23 -1.27 -12.70
N PHE A 122 8.32 -2.11 -12.19
CA PHE A 122 8.12 -3.48 -12.67
C PHE A 122 7.11 -3.49 -13.82
N ASP A 123 7.37 -4.31 -14.81
CA ASP A 123 6.43 -4.54 -15.89
C ASP A 123 5.39 -5.64 -15.53
N ALA A 124 4.35 -5.74 -16.35
CA ALA A 124 3.27 -6.70 -16.13
C ALA A 124 3.75 -8.16 -16.16
N GLY A 125 4.75 -8.46 -16.98
CA GLY A 125 5.34 -9.80 -17.04
C GLY A 125 6.04 -10.19 -15.75
N ARG A 126 6.73 -9.25 -15.11
CA ARG A 126 7.37 -9.46 -13.82
C ARG A 126 6.36 -9.66 -12.70
N VAL A 127 5.26 -8.90 -12.73
CA VAL A 127 4.18 -9.07 -11.75
C VAL A 127 3.55 -10.44 -11.90
N LEU A 128 3.27 -10.90 -13.11
CA LEU A 128 2.74 -12.23 -13.37
C LEU A 128 3.70 -13.31 -12.87
N ALA A 129 4.99 -13.20 -13.16
CA ALA A 129 6.00 -14.15 -12.71
C ALA A 129 6.06 -14.21 -11.18
N ALA A 130 6.03 -13.05 -10.50
CA ALA A 130 6.02 -12.97 -9.04
C ALA A 130 4.76 -13.63 -8.46
N MET A 131 3.61 -13.42 -9.06
CA MET A 131 2.33 -13.99 -8.62
C MET A 131 2.37 -15.51 -8.71
N LEU A 132 2.84 -16.05 -9.83
CA LEU A 132 2.95 -17.50 -10.03
C LEU A 132 3.96 -18.12 -9.07
N ASP A 133 5.08 -17.44 -8.82
CA ASP A 133 6.10 -17.90 -7.87
C ASP A 133 5.55 -17.92 -6.44
N ARG A 134 4.86 -16.88 -6.03
CA ARG A 134 4.30 -16.75 -4.68
C ARG A 134 3.19 -17.76 -4.40
N MET A 135 2.53 -18.29 -5.42
CA MET A 135 1.53 -19.36 -5.26
C MET A 135 2.14 -20.66 -4.71
N HIS A 136 3.46 -20.83 -4.81
CA HIS A 136 4.17 -21.98 -4.22
C HIS A 136 4.47 -21.81 -2.73
N ASN A 137 4.30 -20.61 -2.18
CA ASN A 137 4.49 -20.38 -0.76
C ASN A 137 3.38 -21.05 0.06
N ASP A 138 3.69 -21.49 1.28
CA ASP A 138 2.64 -21.83 2.23
C ASP A 138 1.93 -20.55 2.69
N ILE A 139 0.77 -20.72 3.31
CA ILE A 139 -0.06 -19.58 3.71
C ILE A 139 0.64 -18.68 4.74
N GLU A 140 1.40 -19.26 5.66
CA GLU A 140 2.12 -18.47 6.68
C GLU A 140 3.19 -17.60 6.05
N THR A 141 3.96 -18.15 5.13
CA THR A 141 4.97 -17.42 4.38
C THR A 141 4.33 -16.31 3.54
N GLU A 142 3.26 -16.65 2.82
CA GLU A 142 2.58 -15.67 1.96
C GLU A 142 1.98 -14.52 2.77
N ARG A 143 1.43 -14.78 3.94
CA ARG A 143 0.92 -13.71 4.82
C ARG A 143 2.04 -12.76 5.26
N LYS A 144 3.23 -13.27 5.52
CA LYS A 144 4.40 -12.41 5.82
C LYS A 144 4.81 -11.58 4.62
N VAL A 145 4.81 -12.16 3.43
CA VAL A 145 5.09 -11.43 2.18
C VAL A 145 4.09 -10.31 1.96
N VAL A 146 2.80 -10.60 2.15
CA VAL A 146 1.72 -9.60 2.03
C VAL A 146 1.96 -8.43 2.97
N ARG A 147 2.27 -8.68 4.24
CA ARG A 147 2.54 -7.61 5.21
C ARG A 147 3.74 -6.76 4.81
N ASN A 148 4.81 -7.39 4.33
CA ASN A 148 5.99 -6.67 3.86
C ASN A 148 5.69 -5.80 2.64
N GLU A 149 4.88 -6.31 1.71
CA GLU A 149 4.46 -5.54 0.54
C GLU A 149 3.56 -4.36 0.93
N LEU A 150 2.64 -4.56 1.86
CA LEU A 150 1.80 -3.47 2.39
C LEU A 150 2.64 -2.42 3.11
N ALA A 151 3.67 -2.83 3.86
CA ALA A 151 4.58 -1.89 4.53
C ALA A 151 5.30 -1.00 3.51
N ARG A 152 5.76 -1.56 2.40
CA ARG A 152 6.41 -0.81 1.32
C ARG A 152 5.46 0.18 0.66
N ILE A 153 4.23 -0.26 0.37
CA ILE A 153 3.20 0.59 -0.23
C ILE A 153 2.85 1.74 0.71
N ASN A 154 2.58 1.43 1.97
CA ASN A 154 2.24 2.42 2.98
C ASN A 154 3.36 3.44 3.15
N ARG A 155 4.60 2.99 3.22
CA ARG A 155 5.78 3.85 3.33
C ARG A 155 5.86 4.84 2.17
N THR A 156 5.71 4.35 0.95
CA THR A 156 5.75 5.19 -0.24
C THR A 156 4.65 6.24 -0.23
N ARG A 157 3.44 5.85 0.14
CA ARG A 157 2.30 6.77 0.22
C ARG A 157 2.46 7.80 1.33
N LEU A 158 2.99 7.39 2.48
CA LEU A 158 3.28 8.30 3.59
C LEU A 158 4.39 9.28 3.23
N GLU A 159 5.42 8.84 2.54
CA GLU A 159 6.48 9.72 2.02
C GLU A 159 5.91 10.78 1.08
N ARG A 160 5.01 10.39 0.18
CA ARG A 160 4.34 11.34 -0.71
C ARG A 160 3.45 12.32 0.05
N MET A 161 2.72 11.84 1.05
CA MET A 161 1.85 12.67 1.88
C MET A 161 2.65 13.72 2.64
N LEU A 162 3.75 13.32 3.25
CA LEU A 162 4.59 14.23 4.04
C LEU A 162 5.47 15.13 3.17
N GLY A 163 5.90 14.65 2.00
CA GLY A 163 6.88 15.35 1.20
C GLY A 163 8.30 15.20 1.76
N PRO A 164 9.27 15.95 1.22
CA PRO A 164 10.66 15.86 1.67
C PRO A 164 10.83 16.35 3.11
N GLU A 165 11.73 15.71 3.84
CA GLU A 165 12.07 16.13 5.19
C GLU A 165 12.66 17.54 5.16
N GLY A 166 12.14 18.43 6.01
CA GLY A 166 12.51 19.84 6.01
C GLY A 166 11.72 20.72 5.05
N GLY A 167 10.79 20.12 4.27
CA GLY A 167 9.93 20.83 3.32
C GLY A 167 10.60 21.11 1.98
N TYR A 168 9.80 21.62 1.04
CA TYR A 168 10.26 21.88 -0.34
C TYR A 168 11.21 23.07 -0.46
N ASP A 169 11.22 23.97 0.53
CA ASP A 169 12.07 25.16 0.50
C ASP A 169 13.56 24.85 0.62
N ASN A 170 13.91 23.62 0.97
CA ASN A 170 15.29 23.17 1.14
C ASN A 170 15.85 22.40 -0.06
N TRP A 171 15.10 22.39 -1.19
CA TRP A 171 15.48 21.65 -2.40
C TRP A 171 15.89 22.56 -3.54
#